data_77504f21b05f7fc9011635c1d295e5e1
#
_entry.id   77504f21b05f7fc9011635c1d295e5e1
#
_cell.length_a   1.000
_cell.length_b   1.000
_cell.length_c   1.000
_cell.angle_alpha   90.00
_cell.angle_beta   90.00
_cell.angle_gamma   90.00
#
_symmetry.space_group_name_H-M   'P 1'
#
loop_
_entity.id
_entity.type
_entity.pdbx_description
1 polymer ?
#
loop_
_entity_poly.entity_id
_entity_poly.type
_entity_poly.pdbx_seq_one_letter_code
_entity_poly.pdbx_strand_id
1 'polypeptide(L)'
;VTVPFPETYQTPAGIRVRRVVEPVDGLRAIDQLATDLDVRRGVLLTSSYEYPGRYTRWDLGFVDPLISLSARERDIVVAALNARGEVLLPVFERILRASSGVVATERSGVSIAARIAPLEGGFTEEERTRQPSVFSVLRDVVAAFRADTDPHLGLYGAFGYDLTFQFDPVKQRLPRPSDHRDLVLYLPDELVVVDHMRETAELVRYDFECDGRSTVGLPRDGVREAFRAGSEVARACDHEPGEYERVVEHAKESFARGDLFEVVPGQTFFRASESRPSDVFKRLRDINPAPYGFFINLGNAEYLVGASPEMFVRVQGERVETCPISGTIARGGDAISDARQILALLNSQKDASELTMCTDVDRNDKSRVCRPETVRVIGRRQIEMYSKLIHTVDHVEGMLRPGFDALDAFVTHTWAVTVTGAPKLWAMQFLEDNEKSVRAWYGGAVGKVGFDGGLNTGLTLRTIRIKDGVAQVRTGATLLFDSDPAEEERETRLKAMASLEAISASYGRKSQPPAIGGAPGAGKHILLVDHQDSFVHTLAGYFRRTGAEVTTLRYGFPEAELDRLKPDLLVMSPGPGRPSDFDTSATIAKALARKIPIFGVCLGLQA
;
A
#
# COMPACT_ATOMS: atom_id res chain seq x y z
N VAL A 1 18.73 22.70 2.14
CA VAL A 1 18.14 24.03 1.86
C VAL A 1 16.93 23.74 0.98
N THR A 2 15.75 23.76 1.54
CA THR A 2 14.49 23.66 0.78
C THR A 2 14.30 24.96 0.00
N VAL A 3 14.37 24.90 -1.32
CA VAL A 3 13.94 26.00 -2.18
C VAL A 3 12.44 26.18 -1.93
N PRO A 4 11.96 27.39 -1.54
CA PRO A 4 10.52 27.60 -1.35
C PRO A 4 9.83 27.36 -2.69
N PHE A 5 8.78 26.54 -2.68
CA PHE A 5 7.96 26.30 -3.87
C PHE A 5 7.34 27.61 -4.34
N PRO A 6 7.29 27.90 -5.66
CA PRO A 6 6.70 29.13 -6.15
C PRO A 6 5.20 29.17 -5.82
N GLU A 7 4.75 30.31 -5.30
CA GLU A 7 3.31 30.56 -5.04
C GLU A 7 2.48 30.62 -6.34
N THR A 8 3.11 30.97 -7.45
CA THR A 8 2.46 31.06 -8.77
C THR A 8 3.44 30.61 -9.85
N TYR A 9 2.95 29.77 -10.77
CA TYR A 9 3.69 29.29 -11.94
C TYR A 9 2.75 29.06 -13.13
N GLN A 10 3.33 28.85 -14.31
CA GLN A 10 2.59 28.56 -15.53
C GLN A 10 3.00 27.19 -16.08
N THR A 11 2.01 26.38 -16.47
CA THR A 11 2.24 25.08 -17.10
C THR A 11 2.48 25.22 -18.61
N PRO A 12 3.03 24.20 -19.30
CA PRO A 12 3.21 24.21 -20.75
C PRO A 12 1.92 24.44 -21.54
N ALA A 13 0.77 24.00 -21.03
CA ALA A 13 -0.54 24.27 -21.66
C ALA A 13 -1.06 25.71 -21.45
N GLY A 14 -0.26 26.59 -20.82
CA GLY A 14 -0.63 27.97 -20.55
C GLY A 14 -1.55 28.19 -19.36
N ILE A 15 -1.72 27.17 -18.51
CA ILE A 15 -2.50 27.27 -17.27
C ILE A 15 -1.67 27.99 -16.23
N ARG A 16 -2.17 29.09 -15.70
CA ARG A 16 -1.58 29.76 -14.53
C ARG A 16 -2.08 29.07 -13.26
N VAL A 17 -1.17 28.60 -12.46
CA VAL A 17 -1.45 27.91 -11.17
C VAL A 17 -1.01 28.81 -10.04
N ARG A 18 -1.91 29.04 -9.07
CA ARG A 18 -1.60 29.68 -7.79
C ARG A 18 -1.68 28.62 -6.72
N ARG A 19 -0.60 28.46 -5.95
CA ARG A 19 -0.51 27.52 -4.84
C ARG A 19 -0.49 28.26 -3.51
N VAL A 20 -1.30 27.81 -2.55
CA VAL A 20 -1.33 28.31 -1.18
C VAL A 20 -1.15 27.12 -0.24
N VAL A 21 -0.32 27.27 0.79
CA VAL A 21 -0.05 26.24 1.79
C VAL A 21 -0.34 26.82 3.18
N GLU A 22 -1.16 26.13 3.95
CA GLU A 22 -1.56 26.51 5.30
C GLU A 22 -1.31 25.34 6.27
N PRO A 23 -0.77 25.58 7.48
CA PRO A 23 -0.63 24.53 8.48
C PRO A 23 -2.00 24.11 9.01
N VAL A 24 -2.16 22.81 9.29
CA VAL A 24 -3.41 22.22 9.83
C VAL A 24 -3.12 21.21 10.94
N ASP A 25 -4.14 20.87 11.71
CA ASP A 25 -4.09 19.71 12.61
C ASP A 25 -4.22 18.41 11.77
N GLY A 26 -3.12 17.72 11.57
CA GLY A 26 -3.04 16.56 10.69
C GLY A 26 -3.93 15.41 11.11
N LEU A 27 -3.98 15.07 12.40
CA LEU A 27 -4.79 13.95 12.89
C LEU A 27 -6.28 14.22 12.66
N ARG A 28 -6.72 15.42 13.01
CA ARG A 28 -8.12 15.84 12.83
C ARG A 28 -8.48 15.91 11.34
N ALA A 29 -7.59 16.43 10.51
CA ALA A 29 -7.85 16.57 9.08
C ALA A 29 -7.96 15.20 8.39
N ILE A 30 -7.09 14.22 8.72
CA ILE A 30 -7.16 12.87 8.17
C ILE A 30 -8.41 12.11 8.64
N ASP A 31 -8.79 12.23 9.92
CA ASP A 31 -10.01 11.61 10.42
C ASP A 31 -11.29 12.21 9.79
N GLN A 32 -11.30 13.51 9.54
CA GLN A 32 -12.38 14.17 8.83
C GLN A 32 -12.45 13.72 7.37
N LEU A 33 -11.31 13.70 6.66
CA LEU A 33 -11.22 13.20 5.28
C LEU A 33 -11.74 11.76 5.16
N ALA A 34 -11.33 10.88 6.07
CA ALA A 34 -11.81 9.51 6.07
C ALA A 34 -13.34 9.44 6.23
N THR A 35 -13.93 10.30 7.05
CA THR A 35 -15.38 10.36 7.22
C THR A 35 -16.09 10.96 6.01
N ASP A 36 -15.51 11.99 5.41
CA ASP A 36 -16.07 12.65 4.22
C ASP A 36 -16.08 11.74 2.99
N LEU A 37 -15.09 10.87 2.86
CA LEU A 37 -15.01 9.89 1.77
C LEU A 37 -16.16 8.88 1.77
N ASP A 38 -16.90 8.71 2.86
CA ASP A 38 -18.11 7.87 2.85
C ASP A 38 -19.19 8.41 1.90
N VAL A 39 -19.19 9.72 1.64
CA VAL A 39 -20.26 10.40 0.90
C VAL A 39 -19.75 11.29 -0.24
N ARG A 40 -18.45 11.54 -0.32
CA ARG A 40 -17.79 12.43 -1.28
C ARG A 40 -16.70 11.68 -2.04
N ARG A 41 -16.60 11.90 -3.36
CA ARG A 41 -15.51 11.32 -4.16
C ARG A 41 -14.17 11.86 -3.70
N GLY A 42 -13.14 11.03 -3.72
CA GLY A 42 -11.81 11.44 -3.33
C GLY A 42 -10.90 10.26 -3.00
N VAL A 43 -9.73 10.60 -2.49
CA VAL A 43 -8.65 9.66 -2.22
C VAL A 43 -8.01 10.01 -0.88
N LEU A 44 -7.73 9.00 -0.08
CA LEU A 44 -6.83 9.05 1.06
C LEU A 44 -5.79 7.95 0.88
N LEU A 45 -4.53 8.34 0.76
CA LEU A 45 -3.36 7.46 0.73
C LEU A 45 -2.62 7.62 2.05
N THR A 46 -2.25 6.51 2.68
CA THR A 46 -1.56 6.51 3.97
C THR A 46 -0.37 5.57 3.95
N SER A 47 0.68 5.90 4.68
CA SER A 47 1.78 5.00 4.95
C SER A 47 1.98 4.88 6.46
N SER A 48 1.53 3.77 7.03
CA SER A 48 1.62 3.48 8.47
C SER A 48 2.77 2.53 8.82
N TYR A 49 3.61 2.20 7.85
CA TYR A 49 4.77 1.32 7.99
C TYR A 49 6.05 2.06 7.59
N GLU A 50 7.10 1.92 8.40
CA GLU A 50 8.39 2.53 8.15
C GLU A 50 9.45 1.47 7.93
N TYR A 51 10.26 1.65 6.88
CA TYR A 51 11.44 0.84 6.61
C TYR A 51 12.56 1.75 6.07
N PRO A 52 13.72 1.80 6.73
CA PRO A 52 14.80 2.71 6.37
C PRO A 52 15.21 2.60 4.89
N GLY A 53 15.23 3.73 4.19
CA GLY A 53 15.58 3.81 2.77
C GLY A 53 14.51 3.34 1.79
N ARG A 54 13.35 2.86 2.28
CA ARG A 54 12.26 2.34 1.43
C ARG A 54 10.94 3.02 1.68
N TYR A 55 10.43 2.96 2.90
CA TYR A 55 9.14 3.51 3.28
C TYR A 55 9.29 4.53 4.41
N THR A 56 8.57 5.64 4.28
CA THR A 56 8.41 6.66 5.30
C THR A 56 6.94 6.81 5.65
N ARG A 57 6.63 7.27 6.86
CA ARG A 57 5.25 7.47 7.29
C ARG A 57 4.75 8.82 6.81
N TRP A 58 3.71 8.81 5.98
CA TRP A 58 3.04 10.00 5.47
C TRP A 58 1.57 9.71 5.16
N ASP A 59 0.73 10.73 5.20
CA ASP A 59 -0.66 10.64 4.73
C ASP A 59 -0.92 11.79 3.74
N LEU A 60 -1.71 11.50 2.70
CA LEU A 60 -2.14 12.48 1.72
C LEU A 60 -3.58 12.18 1.31
N GLY A 61 -4.44 13.19 1.31
CA GLY A 61 -5.81 12.95 0.89
C GLY A 61 -6.57 14.21 0.54
N PHE A 62 -7.69 13.99 -0.14
CA PHE A 62 -8.63 15.01 -0.57
C PHE A 62 -10.02 14.44 -0.81
N VAL A 63 -11.01 15.33 -0.84
CA VAL A 63 -12.38 15.08 -1.32
C VAL A 63 -12.76 16.14 -2.36
N ASP A 64 -13.83 15.88 -3.11
CA ASP A 64 -14.38 16.76 -4.15
C ASP A 64 -13.36 17.26 -5.18
N PRO A 65 -12.65 16.36 -5.86
CA PRO A 65 -11.71 16.75 -6.91
C PRO A 65 -12.40 17.52 -8.04
N LEU A 66 -11.62 18.32 -8.78
CA LEU A 66 -12.12 19.10 -9.92
C LEU A 66 -12.57 18.22 -11.08
N ILE A 67 -11.71 17.26 -11.43
CA ILE A 67 -11.80 16.44 -12.64
C ILE A 67 -11.67 14.98 -12.27
N SER A 68 -12.44 14.13 -12.92
CA SER A 68 -12.20 12.69 -12.98
C SER A 68 -11.84 12.27 -14.40
N LEU A 69 -10.84 11.38 -14.49
CA LEU A 69 -10.51 10.60 -15.67
C LEU A 69 -10.91 9.16 -15.39
N SER A 70 -11.78 8.60 -16.20
CA SER A 70 -12.15 7.18 -16.11
C SER A 70 -12.00 6.50 -17.46
N ALA A 71 -11.58 5.24 -17.47
CA ALA A 71 -11.48 4.48 -18.71
C ALA A 71 -12.11 3.10 -18.58
N ARG A 72 -12.55 2.60 -19.72
CA ARG A 72 -12.95 1.22 -19.95
C ARG A 72 -12.44 0.80 -21.32
N GLU A 73 -11.65 -0.25 -21.35
CA GLU A 73 -10.99 -0.69 -22.58
C GLU A 73 -10.22 0.49 -23.23
N ARG A 74 -10.60 0.92 -24.42
CA ARG A 74 -9.98 2.03 -25.16
C ARG A 74 -10.81 3.32 -25.17
N ASP A 75 -11.87 3.37 -24.38
CA ASP A 75 -12.67 4.57 -24.18
C ASP A 75 -12.25 5.26 -22.88
N ILE A 76 -11.96 6.56 -22.95
CA ILE A 76 -11.65 7.41 -21.81
C ILE A 76 -12.68 8.52 -21.69
N VAL A 77 -13.11 8.80 -20.48
CA VAL A 77 -14.02 9.90 -20.17
C VAL A 77 -13.36 10.84 -19.17
N VAL A 78 -13.28 12.10 -19.53
CA VAL A 78 -12.87 13.20 -18.64
C VAL A 78 -14.12 13.98 -18.25
N ALA A 79 -14.39 14.09 -16.96
CA ALA A 79 -15.57 14.80 -16.47
C ALA A 79 -15.20 15.86 -15.42
N ALA A 80 -15.77 17.05 -15.55
CA ALA A 80 -15.77 18.04 -14.49
C ALA A 80 -16.75 17.61 -13.39
N LEU A 81 -16.28 17.58 -12.15
CA LEU A 81 -17.08 17.15 -11.01
C LEU A 81 -17.75 18.31 -10.24
N ASN A 82 -17.31 19.54 -10.54
CA ASN A 82 -17.85 20.77 -9.96
C ASN A 82 -17.55 21.98 -10.89
N ALA A 83 -18.02 23.16 -10.51
CA ALA A 83 -17.83 24.40 -11.28
C ALA A 83 -16.35 24.75 -11.51
N ARG A 84 -15.46 24.38 -10.60
CA ARG A 84 -14.02 24.62 -10.75
C ARG A 84 -13.42 23.71 -11.83
N GLY A 85 -13.90 22.45 -11.93
CA GLY A 85 -13.52 21.53 -13.00
C GLY A 85 -13.97 21.99 -14.38
N GLU A 86 -15.13 22.66 -14.49
CA GLU A 86 -15.60 23.22 -15.74
C GLU A 86 -14.68 24.31 -16.31
N VAL A 87 -13.88 24.98 -15.46
CA VAL A 87 -12.86 25.93 -15.91
C VAL A 87 -11.75 25.21 -16.68
N LEU A 88 -11.33 24.03 -16.21
CA LEU A 88 -10.26 23.25 -16.84
C LEU A 88 -10.72 22.36 -17.99
N LEU A 89 -12.01 22.03 -18.08
CA LEU A 89 -12.54 21.09 -19.07
C LEU A 89 -12.15 21.44 -20.53
N PRO A 90 -12.13 22.71 -20.98
CA PRO A 90 -11.65 23.08 -22.32
C PRO A 90 -10.18 22.73 -22.58
N VAL A 91 -9.34 22.78 -21.54
CA VAL A 91 -7.93 22.36 -21.64
C VAL A 91 -7.84 20.87 -21.91
N PHE A 92 -8.58 20.06 -21.16
CA PHE A 92 -8.65 18.61 -21.40
C PHE A 92 -9.19 18.28 -22.80
N GLU A 93 -10.18 19.04 -23.28
CA GLU A 93 -10.70 18.86 -24.65
C GLU A 93 -9.61 19.10 -25.70
N ARG A 94 -8.80 20.16 -25.56
CA ARG A 94 -7.66 20.42 -26.44
C ARG A 94 -6.62 19.31 -26.38
N ILE A 95 -6.30 18.81 -25.18
CA ILE A 95 -5.35 17.71 -25.01
C ILE A 95 -5.85 16.46 -25.74
N LEU A 96 -7.10 16.05 -25.51
CA LEU A 96 -7.69 14.88 -26.14
C LEU A 96 -7.74 14.98 -27.66
N ARG A 97 -8.09 16.16 -28.19
CA ARG A 97 -8.12 16.40 -29.65
C ARG A 97 -6.74 16.44 -30.29
N ALA A 98 -5.72 16.82 -29.53
CA ALA A 98 -4.33 16.89 -30.00
C ALA A 98 -3.57 15.55 -29.83
N SER A 99 -4.09 14.64 -29.01
CA SER A 99 -3.45 13.35 -28.74
C SER A 99 -3.46 12.49 -30.00
N SER A 100 -2.27 12.06 -30.42
CA SER A 100 -2.08 11.28 -31.66
C SER A 100 -2.76 9.90 -31.63
N GLY A 101 -3.01 9.38 -30.44
CA GLY A 101 -3.70 8.10 -30.24
C GLY A 101 -5.22 8.20 -30.18
N VAL A 102 -5.81 9.39 -30.18
CA VAL A 102 -7.27 9.58 -30.09
C VAL A 102 -7.88 9.68 -31.49
N VAL A 103 -8.85 8.82 -31.79
CA VAL A 103 -9.52 8.76 -33.12
C VAL A 103 -10.91 9.43 -33.13
N ALA A 104 -11.50 9.61 -31.96
CA ALA A 104 -12.79 10.29 -31.81
C ALA A 104 -12.87 11.02 -30.48
N THR A 105 -13.51 12.19 -30.48
CA THR A 105 -13.76 12.97 -29.25
C THR A 105 -15.16 13.57 -29.33
N GLU A 106 -15.94 13.35 -28.30
CA GLU A 106 -17.30 13.86 -28.16
C GLU A 106 -17.47 14.56 -26.82
N ARG A 107 -18.02 15.78 -26.82
CA ARG A 107 -18.35 16.51 -25.61
C ARG A 107 -19.84 16.44 -25.32
N SER A 108 -20.19 16.07 -24.11
CA SER A 108 -21.58 16.06 -23.62
C SER A 108 -21.64 16.77 -22.25
N GLY A 109 -22.18 18.00 -22.26
CA GLY A 109 -22.28 18.82 -21.05
C GLY A 109 -20.92 19.04 -20.37
N VAL A 110 -20.78 18.50 -19.16
CA VAL A 110 -19.58 18.61 -18.31
C VAL A 110 -18.61 17.44 -18.49
N SER A 111 -18.77 16.62 -19.52
CA SER A 111 -17.89 15.48 -19.81
C SER A 111 -17.42 15.46 -21.26
N ILE A 112 -16.27 14.83 -21.47
CA ILE A 112 -15.66 14.60 -22.79
C ILE A 112 -15.31 13.14 -22.86
N ALA A 113 -15.91 12.42 -23.80
CA ALA A 113 -15.53 11.06 -24.15
C ALA A 113 -14.54 11.07 -25.30
N ALA A 114 -13.54 10.21 -25.24
CA ALA A 114 -12.59 10.03 -26.33
C ALA A 114 -12.32 8.54 -26.53
N ARG A 115 -12.22 8.13 -27.79
CA ARG A 115 -11.86 6.78 -28.20
C ARG A 115 -10.42 6.73 -28.67
N ILE A 116 -9.68 5.77 -28.16
CA ILE A 116 -8.27 5.55 -28.48
C ILE A 116 -8.18 4.49 -29.59
N ALA A 117 -7.26 4.72 -30.53
CA ALA A 117 -7.00 3.80 -31.63
C ALA A 117 -6.68 2.37 -31.15
N PRO A 118 -7.09 1.34 -31.88
CA PRO A 118 -6.66 -0.01 -31.62
C PRO A 118 -5.13 -0.13 -31.76
N LEU A 119 -4.57 -1.16 -31.17
CA LEU A 119 -3.17 -1.50 -31.35
C LEU A 119 -2.96 -2.02 -32.78
N GLU A 120 -2.07 -1.39 -33.54
CA GLU A 120 -1.66 -1.86 -34.85
C GLU A 120 -0.33 -2.61 -34.72
N GLY A 121 -0.20 -3.76 -35.38
CA GLY A 121 1.03 -4.56 -35.35
C GLY A 121 2.19 -3.89 -36.06
N GLY A 122 3.43 -4.38 -35.83
CA GLY A 122 4.62 -3.93 -36.55
C GLY A 122 5.52 -2.94 -35.79
N PHE A 123 5.35 -2.79 -34.47
CA PHE A 123 6.24 -2.04 -33.59
C PHE A 123 7.24 -2.96 -32.88
N THR A 124 8.36 -2.40 -32.44
CA THR A 124 9.33 -3.12 -31.61
C THR A 124 8.83 -3.23 -30.15
N GLU A 125 9.35 -4.19 -29.39
CA GLU A 125 8.99 -4.35 -27.96
C GLU A 125 9.38 -3.11 -27.13
N GLU A 126 10.43 -2.39 -27.51
CA GLU A 126 10.83 -1.12 -26.90
C GLU A 126 9.82 0.00 -27.14
N GLU A 127 9.07 -0.06 -28.23
CA GLU A 127 8.03 0.92 -28.58
C GLU A 127 6.65 0.56 -28.02
N ARG A 128 6.50 -0.62 -27.40
CA ARG A 128 5.21 -1.12 -26.86
C ARG A 128 4.55 -0.11 -25.93
N THR A 129 5.29 0.48 -25.00
CA THR A 129 4.77 1.44 -24.01
C THR A 129 4.30 2.77 -24.62
N ARG A 130 4.72 3.04 -25.86
CA ARG A 130 4.39 4.25 -26.63
C ARG A 130 3.21 4.05 -27.58
N GLN A 131 2.70 2.84 -27.70
CA GLN A 131 1.55 2.56 -28.55
C GLN A 131 0.29 3.27 -28.03
N PRO A 132 -0.67 3.61 -28.91
CA PRO A 132 -1.92 4.23 -28.51
C PRO A 132 -2.62 3.44 -27.40
N SER A 133 -2.87 4.09 -26.27
CA SER A 133 -3.46 3.49 -25.08
C SER A 133 -3.98 4.59 -24.15
N VAL A 134 -4.67 4.23 -23.09
CA VAL A 134 -5.03 5.16 -22.01
C VAL A 134 -3.77 5.89 -21.49
N PHE A 135 -2.61 5.20 -21.46
CA PHE A 135 -1.36 5.78 -20.98
C PHE A 135 -0.79 6.85 -21.92
N SER A 136 -1.05 6.78 -23.23
CA SER A 136 -0.66 7.86 -24.15
C SER A 136 -1.42 9.16 -23.82
N VAL A 137 -2.71 9.06 -23.53
CA VAL A 137 -3.52 10.21 -23.08
C VAL A 137 -3.04 10.74 -21.72
N LEU A 138 -2.74 9.85 -20.75
CA LEU A 138 -2.21 10.28 -19.46
C LEU A 138 -0.87 11.01 -19.61
N ARG A 139 -0.02 10.57 -20.54
CA ARG A 139 1.26 11.23 -20.85
C ARG A 139 1.04 12.64 -21.38
N ASP A 140 0.09 12.81 -22.28
CA ASP A 140 -0.26 14.13 -22.83
C ASP A 140 -0.81 15.07 -21.74
N VAL A 141 -1.61 14.53 -20.80
CA VAL A 141 -2.08 15.29 -19.63
C VAL A 141 -0.92 15.69 -18.73
N VAL A 142 -0.02 14.76 -18.39
CA VAL A 142 1.17 15.06 -17.57
C VAL A 142 2.04 16.12 -18.24
N ALA A 143 2.25 16.02 -19.54
CA ALA A 143 3.02 17.01 -20.31
C ALA A 143 2.36 18.39 -20.29
N ALA A 144 1.05 18.46 -20.45
CA ALA A 144 0.29 19.72 -20.47
C ALA A 144 0.29 20.44 -19.10
N PHE A 145 0.22 19.68 -18.02
CA PHE A 145 0.20 20.19 -16.64
C PHE A 145 1.58 20.17 -15.96
N ARG A 146 2.65 19.91 -16.70
CA ARG A 146 4.01 19.74 -16.14
C ARG A 146 4.37 20.83 -15.14
N ALA A 147 4.83 20.44 -13.95
CA ALA A 147 5.16 21.29 -12.82
C ALA A 147 6.32 20.68 -12.02
N ASP A 148 7.55 20.79 -12.52
CA ASP A 148 8.74 20.07 -11.99
C ASP A 148 9.05 20.36 -10.53
N THR A 149 8.59 21.49 -10.00
CA THR A 149 8.85 21.93 -8.63
C THR A 149 7.66 21.70 -7.68
N ASP A 150 6.52 21.16 -8.17
CA ASP A 150 5.35 20.91 -7.34
C ASP A 150 5.15 19.40 -7.11
N PRO A 151 5.55 18.87 -5.96
CA PRO A 151 5.47 17.45 -5.69
C PRO A 151 4.05 16.95 -5.37
N HIS A 152 3.06 17.85 -5.29
CA HIS A 152 1.69 17.48 -4.86
C HIS A 152 0.66 17.60 -5.98
N LEU A 153 0.90 18.42 -7.00
CA LEU A 153 -0.01 18.50 -8.14
C LEU A 153 0.12 17.24 -9.02
N GLY A 154 -0.99 16.59 -9.33
CA GLY A 154 -0.99 15.34 -10.10
C GLY A 154 -2.35 14.66 -10.13
N LEU A 155 -2.38 13.47 -10.71
CA LEU A 155 -3.54 12.58 -10.76
C LEU A 155 -3.42 11.49 -9.69
N TYR A 156 -4.51 11.22 -8.99
CA TYR A 156 -4.55 10.27 -7.88
C TYR A 156 -5.72 9.30 -8.04
N GLY A 157 -5.51 8.02 -7.78
CA GLY A 157 -6.60 7.05 -7.84
C GLY A 157 -6.14 5.62 -8.08
N ALA A 158 -6.91 4.88 -8.90
CA ALA A 158 -6.77 3.46 -9.08
C ALA A 158 -6.64 3.07 -10.56
N PHE A 159 -5.77 2.10 -10.82
CA PHE A 159 -5.52 1.44 -12.09
C PHE A 159 -6.01 0.00 -12.00
N GLY A 160 -6.95 -0.39 -12.85
CA GLY A 160 -7.53 -1.72 -12.89
C GLY A 160 -6.68 -2.73 -13.66
N TYR A 161 -6.89 -4.00 -13.35
CA TYR A 161 -6.13 -5.11 -13.94
C TYR A 161 -6.26 -5.18 -15.47
N ASP A 162 -7.45 -4.90 -16.01
CA ASP A 162 -7.73 -5.05 -17.44
C ASP A 162 -7.00 -4.02 -18.33
N LEU A 163 -6.35 -3.00 -17.75
CA LEU A 163 -5.51 -2.05 -18.51
C LEU A 163 -4.38 -2.74 -19.30
N THR A 164 -3.87 -3.87 -18.82
CA THR A 164 -2.82 -4.61 -19.53
C THR A 164 -3.29 -5.17 -20.86
N PHE A 165 -4.59 -5.47 -20.99
CA PHE A 165 -5.16 -6.02 -22.22
C PHE A 165 -5.17 -5.04 -23.41
N GLN A 166 -4.81 -3.78 -23.17
CA GLN A 166 -4.55 -2.83 -24.25
C GLN A 166 -3.25 -3.12 -25.00
N PHE A 167 -2.33 -3.85 -24.39
CA PHE A 167 -0.99 -4.18 -24.91
C PHE A 167 -0.84 -5.68 -25.19
N ASP A 168 -1.47 -6.53 -24.38
CA ASP A 168 -1.30 -7.98 -24.40
C ASP A 168 -2.55 -8.67 -24.97
N PRO A 169 -2.41 -9.53 -25.99
CA PRO A 169 -3.55 -10.14 -26.68
C PRO A 169 -4.13 -11.32 -25.89
N VAL A 170 -4.60 -11.08 -24.67
CA VAL A 170 -5.31 -12.06 -23.85
C VAL A 170 -6.72 -12.25 -24.38
N LYS A 171 -7.12 -13.50 -24.57
CA LYS A 171 -8.47 -13.86 -24.97
C LYS A 171 -9.41 -13.80 -23.77
N GLN A 172 -10.13 -12.70 -23.64
CA GLN A 172 -11.07 -12.47 -22.54
C GLN A 172 -12.25 -13.44 -22.60
N ARG A 173 -12.54 -14.14 -21.51
CA ARG A 173 -13.65 -15.10 -21.38
C ARG A 173 -14.62 -14.73 -20.25
N LEU A 174 -14.13 -14.09 -19.21
CA LEU A 174 -14.96 -13.67 -18.08
C LEU A 174 -15.82 -12.47 -18.48
N PRO A 175 -17.13 -12.46 -18.15
CA PRO A 175 -18.00 -11.34 -18.46
C PRO A 175 -17.64 -10.11 -17.63
N ARG A 176 -17.43 -8.95 -18.27
CA ARG A 176 -17.25 -7.66 -17.63
C ARG A 176 -18.59 -6.97 -17.46
N PRO A 177 -18.99 -6.57 -16.24
CA PRO A 177 -20.21 -5.78 -16.04
C PRO A 177 -20.20 -4.49 -16.87
N SER A 178 -21.37 -3.98 -17.23
CA SER A 178 -21.50 -2.77 -18.05
C SER A 178 -20.90 -1.52 -17.41
N ASP A 179 -20.82 -1.49 -16.09
CA ASP A 179 -20.25 -0.43 -15.26
C ASP A 179 -18.81 -0.72 -14.80
N HIS A 180 -18.16 -1.73 -15.41
CA HIS A 180 -16.74 -2.02 -15.19
C HIS A 180 -15.86 -0.83 -15.61
N ARG A 181 -14.87 -0.52 -14.80
CA ARG A 181 -13.91 0.56 -15.04
C ARG A 181 -12.49 0.03 -14.86
N ASP A 182 -11.63 0.40 -15.82
CA ASP A 182 -10.22 0.01 -15.80
C ASP A 182 -9.33 1.10 -15.20
N LEU A 183 -9.83 2.33 -15.13
CA LEU A 183 -9.12 3.48 -14.59
C LEU A 183 -10.09 4.43 -13.91
N VAL A 184 -9.73 4.93 -12.74
CA VAL A 184 -10.33 6.13 -12.15
C VAL A 184 -9.22 6.94 -11.51
N LEU A 185 -8.94 8.11 -12.07
CA LEU A 185 -7.99 9.08 -11.54
C LEU A 185 -8.68 10.41 -11.32
N TYR A 186 -8.27 11.12 -10.29
CA TYR A 186 -8.78 12.43 -9.92
C TYR A 186 -7.69 13.49 -9.96
N LEU A 187 -8.04 14.68 -10.41
CA LEU A 187 -7.25 15.91 -10.25
C LEU A 187 -7.84 16.71 -9.09
N PRO A 188 -7.18 16.75 -7.92
CA PRO A 188 -7.59 17.59 -6.80
C PRO A 188 -7.07 19.02 -6.93
N ASP A 189 -7.70 19.96 -6.22
CA ASP A 189 -7.24 21.33 -6.02
C ASP A 189 -7.15 21.75 -4.55
N GLU A 190 -7.44 20.81 -3.67
CA GLU A 190 -7.19 20.92 -2.23
C GLU A 190 -6.72 19.57 -1.71
N LEU A 191 -5.59 19.54 -1.01
CA LEU A 191 -5.01 18.32 -0.45
C LEU A 191 -4.53 18.56 0.98
N VAL A 192 -4.79 17.60 1.86
CA VAL A 192 -4.12 17.51 3.15
C VAL A 192 -2.89 16.63 2.98
N VAL A 193 -1.73 17.11 3.43
CA VAL A 193 -0.47 16.37 3.41
C VAL A 193 0.09 16.33 4.82
N VAL A 194 0.39 15.13 5.32
CA VAL A 194 0.98 14.92 6.66
C VAL A 194 2.30 14.18 6.51
N ASP A 195 3.38 14.77 6.99
CA ASP A 195 4.69 14.13 7.10
C ASP A 195 4.94 13.78 8.58
N HIS A 196 4.80 12.50 8.90
CA HIS A 196 4.95 12.03 10.28
C HIS A 196 6.41 12.04 10.76
N MET A 197 7.38 12.07 9.86
CA MET A 197 8.79 12.14 10.23
C MET A 197 9.18 13.57 10.65
N ARG A 198 8.63 14.57 9.94
CA ARG A 198 8.87 15.98 10.23
C ARG A 198 7.85 16.58 11.20
N GLU A 199 6.83 15.81 11.56
CA GLU A 199 5.69 16.24 12.39
C GLU A 199 5.01 17.50 11.81
N THR A 200 4.89 17.57 10.47
CA THR A 200 4.23 18.67 9.77
C THR A 200 2.94 18.19 9.11
N ALA A 201 1.94 19.06 9.12
CA ALA A 201 0.69 18.84 8.41
C ALA A 201 0.26 20.14 7.71
N GLU A 202 -0.05 20.02 6.44
CA GLU A 202 -0.31 21.13 5.54
C GLU A 202 -1.57 20.89 4.73
N LEU A 203 -2.36 21.96 4.53
CA LEU A 203 -3.42 22.04 3.57
C LEU A 203 -2.89 22.80 2.35
N VAL A 204 -2.77 22.10 1.22
CA VAL A 204 -2.29 22.65 -0.04
C VAL A 204 -3.49 22.94 -0.94
N ARG A 205 -3.64 24.18 -1.37
CA ARG A 205 -4.72 24.64 -2.24
C ARG A 205 -4.18 25.18 -3.55
N TYR A 206 -4.91 24.90 -4.63
CA TYR A 206 -4.61 25.38 -5.96
C TYR A 206 -5.77 26.20 -6.52
N ASP A 207 -5.44 27.30 -7.18
CA ASP A 207 -6.33 28.00 -8.07
C ASP A 207 -5.74 27.99 -9.48
N PHE A 208 -6.60 27.83 -10.46
CA PHE A 208 -6.23 27.72 -11.86
C PHE A 208 -6.85 28.87 -12.66
N GLU A 209 -6.07 29.41 -13.59
CA GLU A 209 -6.53 30.40 -14.55
C GLU A 209 -6.12 29.94 -15.96
N CYS A 210 -7.08 29.85 -16.87
CA CYS A 210 -6.88 29.47 -18.27
C CYS A 210 -7.99 30.04 -19.16
N ASP A 211 -7.66 30.42 -20.38
CA ASP A 211 -8.61 30.93 -21.38
C ASP A 211 -9.49 32.09 -20.85
N GLY A 212 -8.94 32.97 -20.00
CA GLY A 212 -9.67 34.09 -19.38
C GLY A 212 -10.67 33.68 -18.28
N ARG A 213 -10.70 32.43 -17.88
CA ARG A 213 -11.53 31.88 -16.78
C ARG A 213 -10.66 31.54 -15.58
N SER A 214 -11.20 31.67 -14.37
CA SER A 214 -10.48 31.40 -13.14
C SER A 214 -11.32 30.55 -12.17
N THR A 215 -10.65 29.71 -11.39
CA THR A 215 -11.30 28.97 -10.28
C THR A 215 -11.41 29.81 -9.01
N VAL A 216 -10.74 30.97 -8.93
CA VAL A 216 -10.79 31.86 -7.75
C VAL A 216 -12.25 32.26 -7.44
N GLY A 217 -12.64 32.09 -6.19
CA GLY A 217 -13.98 32.43 -5.71
C GLY A 217 -15.07 31.38 -6.02
N LEU A 218 -14.77 30.35 -6.82
CA LEU A 218 -15.70 29.24 -7.02
C LEU A 218 -15.65 28.26 -5.83
N PRO A 219 -16.80 27.67 -5.42
CA PRO A 219 -16.84 26.75 -4.30
C PRO A 219 -16.08 25.45 -4.59
N ARG A 220 -15.49 24.86 -3.54
CA ARG A 220 -14.87 23.54 -3.55
C ARG A 220 -15.86 22.50 -3.00
N ASP A 221 -16.89 22.24 -3.77
CA ASP A 221 -17.94 21.28 -3.42
C ASP A 221 -18.19 20.31 -4.59
N GLY A 222 -18.63 19.13 -4.27
CA GLY A 222 -18.96 18.09 -5.22
C GLY A 222 -20.27 17.39 -4.86
N VAL A 223 -20.68 16.47 -5.71
CA VAL A 223 -21.88 15.66 -5.51
C VAL A 223 -21.67 14.75 -4.30
N ARG A 224 -22.63 14.75 -3.37
CA ARG A 224 -22.68 13.85 -2.22
C ARG A 224 -23.53 12.63 -2.55
N GLU A 225 -22.96 11.45 -2.37
CA GLU A 225 -23.64 10.17 -2.57
C GLU A 225 -23.57 9.39 -1.26
N ALA A 226 -24.70 9.18 -0.60
CA ALA A 226 -24.73 8.48 0.67
C ALA A 226 -24.35 7.01 0.51
N PHE A 227 -23.48 6.51 1.39
CA PHE A 227 -23.19 5.08 1.46
C PHE A 227 -24.46 4.29 1.76
N ARG A 228 -24.68 3.20 1.00
CA ARG A 228 -25.78 2.26 1.19
C ARG A 228 -25.21 0.98 1.79
N ALA A 229 -25.59 0.70 3.04
CA ALA A 229 -25.21 -0.54 3.70
C ALA A 229 -25.89 -1.75 3.01
N GLY A 230 -25.12 -2.81 2.84
CA GLY A 230 -25.65 -4.10 2.37
C GLY A 230 -26.21 -4.91 3.53
N SER A 231 -27.26 -5.68 3.25
CA SER A 231 -27.91 -6.52 4.26
C SER A 231 -27.65 -8.01 4.06
N GLU A 232 -27.34 -8.44 2.84
CA GLU A 232 -27.20 -9.84 2.48
C GLU A 232 -26.27 -10.04 1.29
N VAL A 233 -25.66 -11.23 1.18
CA VAL A 233 -24.87 -11.68 0.03
C VAL A 233 -25.36 -13.03 -0.45
N ALA A 234 -25.45 -13.21 -1.75
CA ALA A 234 -25.96 -14.45 -2.35
C ALA A 234 -25.02 -15.65 -2.10
N ARG A 235 -23.72 -15.40 -1.93
CA ARG A 235 -22.69 -16.42 -1.67
C ARG A 235 -21.53 -15.84 -0.89
N ALA A 236 -20.87 -16.67 -0.09
CA ALA A 236 -19.72 -16.24 0.73
C ALA A 236 -18.38 -16.25 -0.03
N CYS A 237 -18.30 -17.03 -1.13
CA CYS A 237 -17.11 -17.18 -1.98
C CYS A 237 -17.55 -17.41 -3.43
N ASP A 238 -16.72 -17.06 -4.42
CA ASP A 238 -16.98 -17.38 -5.84
C ASP A 238 -16.61 -18.82 -6.21
N HIS A 239 -15.85 -19.51 -5.37
CA HIS A 239 -15.52 -20.93 -5.49
C HIS A 239 -16.33 -21.78 -4.51
N GLU A 240 -16.81 -22.94 -4.97
CA GLU A 240 -17.32 -24.00 -4.11
C GLU A 240 -16.13 -24.77 -3.48
N PRO A 241 -16.34 -25.48 -2.35
CA PRO A 241 -15.27 -26.28 -1.74
C PRO A 241 -14.61 -27.24 -2.73
N GLY A 242 -13.27 -27.21 -2.78
CA GLY A 242 -12.46 -28.04 -3.69
C GLY A 242 -12.37 -27.52 -5.14
N GLU A 243 -13.05 -26.42 -5.49
CA GLU A 243 -12.89 -25.83 -6.83
C GLU A 243 -11.55 -25.14 -7.00
N TYR A 244 -11.06 -24.45 -5.97
CA TYR A 244 -9.74 -23.84 -6.01
C TYR A 244 -8.64 -24.89 -6.07
N GLU A 245 -8.78 -26.01 -5.35
CA GLU A 245 -7.85 -27.14 -5.45
C GLU A 245 -7.76 -27.68 -6.89
N ARG A 246 -8.87 -27.75 -7.63
CA ARG A 246 -8.87 -28.15 -9.05
C ARG A 246 -8.11 -27.15 -9.95
N VAL A 247 -8.18 -25.85 -9.64
CA VAL A 247 -7.37 -24.83 -10.35
C VAL A 247 -5.89 -25.07 -10.13
N VAL A 248 -5.49 -25.44 -8.91
CA VAL A 248 -4.11 -25.79 -8.58
C VAL A 248 -3.64 -27.02 -9.39
N GLU A 249 -4.46 -28.09 -9.44
CA GLU A 249 -4.13 -29.28 -10.23
C GLU A 249 -3.97 -28.95 -11.73
N HIS A 250 -4.85 -28.11 -12.29
CA HIS A 250 -4.75 -27.67 -13.67
C HIS A 250 -3.50 -26.80 -13.93
N ALA A 251 -3.08 -25.99 -12.95
CA ALA A 251 -1.81 -25.27 -13.03
C ALA A 251 -0.61 -26.22 -13.06
N LYS A 252 -0.62 -27.28 -12.24
CA LYS A 252 0.43 -28.32 -12.23
C LYS A 252 0.57 -29.02 -13.58
N GLU A 253 -0.52 -29.26 -14.29
CA GLU A 253 -0.47 -29.78 -15.66
C GLU A 253 0.21 -28.81 -16.62
N SER A 254 -0.04 -27.50 -16.46
CA SER A 254 0.60 -26.46 -17.28
C SER A 254 2.09 -26.34 -16.97
N PHE A 255 2.50 -26.46 -15.70
CA PHE A 255 3.90 -26.52 -15.30
C PHE A 255 4.61 -27.75 -15.89
N ALA A 256 3.96 -28.92 -15.85
CA ALA A 256 4.51 -30.16 -16.39
C ALA A 256 4.76 -30.10 -17.92
N ARG A 257 3.95 -29.33 -18.64
CA ARG A 257 4.14 -29.08 -20.09
C ARG A 257 5.17 -27.99 -20.38
N GLY A 258 5.59 -27.21 -19.37
CA GLY A 258 6.47 -26.06 -19.54
C GLY A 258 5.76 -24.80 -20.06
N ASP A 259 4.42 -24.74 -20.00
CA ASP A 259 3.63 -23.57 -20.41
C ASP A 259 3.78 -22.43 -19.41
N LEU A 260 3.93 -22.77 -18.13
CA LEU A 260 4.04 -21.84 -17.00
C LEU A 260 5.20 -22.26 -16.10
N PHE A 261 5.78 -21.28 -15.40
CA PHE A 261 6.74 -21.48 -14.31
C PHE A 261 6.10 -21.15 -12.96
N GLU A 262 5.18 -20.17 -12.96
CA GLU A 262 4.46 -19.68 -11.82
C GLU A 262 3.12 -19.10 -12.27
N VAL A 263 2.07 -19.25 -11.47
CA VAL A 263 0.79 -18.57 -11.69
C VAL A 263 0.07 -18.29 -10.35
N VAL A 264 -0.64 -17.15 -10.27
CA VAL A 264 -1.29 -16.72 -9.04
C VAL A 264 -2.80 -16.57 -9.23
N PRO A 265 -3.56 -17.67 -9.31
CA PRO A 265 -5.01 -17.59 -9.39
C PRO A 265 -5.61 -17.09 -8.08
N GLY A 266 -6.70 -16.34 -8.20
CA GLY A 266 -7.41 -15.78 -7.07
C GLY A 266 -8.81 -16.34 -6.90
N GLN A 267 -9.29 -16.31 -5.64
CA GLN A 267 -10.70 -16.48 -5.31
C GLN A 267 -11.23 -15.25 -4.56
N THR A 268 -12.54 -15.01 -4.66
CA THR A 268 -13.17 -13.81 -4.10
C THR A 268 -14.15 -14.19 -3.00
N PHE A 269 -13.96 -13.60 -1.83
CA PHE A 269 -14.84 -13.71 -0.67
C PHE A 269 -15.79 -12.52 -0.62
N PHE A 270 -17.06 -12.77 -0.30
CA PHE A 270 -18.11 -11.76 -0.25
C PHE A 270 -18.68 -11.63 1.16
N ARG A 271 -18.97 -10.40 1.57
CA ARG A 271 -19.66 -10.07 2.82
C ARG A 271 -20.58 -8.87 2.59
N ALA A 272 -21.69 -8.81 3.30
CA ALA A 272 -22.45 -7.57 3.39
C ALA A 272 -21.62 -6.53 4.15
N SER A 273 -21.53 -5.30 3.65
CA SER A 273 -20.90 -4.18 4.33
C SER A 273 -21.96 -3.41 5.11
N GLU A 274 -22.15 -3.78 6.37
CA GLU A 274 -23.07 -3.08 7.28
C GLU A 274 -22.43 -1.78 7.82
N SER A 275 -21.10 -1.79 7.97
CA SER A 275 -20.31 -0.64 8.42
C SER A 275 -19.98 0.30 7.27
N ARG A 276 -19.81 1.58 7.59
CA ARG A 276 -19.32 2.57 6.62
C ARG A 276 -17.91 2.23 6.15
N PRO A 277 -17.55 2.56 4.91
CA PRO A 277 -16.19 2.32 4.40
C PRO A 277 -15.09 2.96 5.26
N SER A 278 -15.34 4.15 5.83
CA SER A 278 -14.42 4.81 6.78
C SER A 278 -14.16 4.00 8.04
N ASP A 279 -15.18 3.34 8.58
CA ASP A 279 -15.04 2.48 9.76
C ASP A 279 -14.25 1.21 9.41
N VAL A 280 -14.49 0.64 8.22
CA VAL A 280 -13.71 -0.48 7.69
C VAL A 280 -12.24 -0.08 7.50
N PHE A 281 -11.98 1.10 6.94
CA PHE A 281 -10.62 1.62 6.76
C PHE A 281 -9.89 1.80 8.10
N LYS A 282 -10.53 2.43 9.10
CA LYS A 282 -9.93 2.62 10.42
C LYS A 282 -9.55 1.29 11.07
N ARG A 283 -10.44 0.31 11.02
CA ARG A 283 -10.18 -1.04 11.54
C ARG A 283 -9.05 -1.75 10.78
N LEU A 284 -9.07 -1.69 9.44
CA LEU A 284 -8.03 -2.32 8.63
C LEU A 284 -6.65 -1.71 8.91
N ARG A 285 -6.56 -0.38 9.03
CA ARG A 285 -5.33 0.33 9.39
C ARG A 285 -4.79 -0.10 10.75
N ASP A 286 -5.68 -0.30 11.74
CA ASP A 286 -5.29 -0.73 13.08
C ASP A 286 -4.88 -2.21 13.13
N ILE A 287 -5.58 -3.09 12.37
CA ILE A 287 -5.30 -4.52 12.31
C ILE A 287 -4.05 -4.82 11.46
N ASN A 288 -3.85 -4.08 10.36
CA ASN A 288 -2.82 -4.37 9.37
C ASN A 288 -2.11 -3.10 8.88
N PRO A 289 -1.26 -2.44 9.70
CA PRO A 289 -0.42 -1.33 9.24
C PRO A 289 0.40 -1.73 8.01
N ALA A 290 0.40 -0.88 6.98
CA ALA A 290 1.05 -1.17 5.70
C ALA A 290 1.69 0.09 5.09
N PRO A 291 2.69 -0.05 4.18
CA PRO A 291 3.31 1.09 3.51
C PRO A 291 2.40 1.77 2.49
N TYR A 292 1.44 1.04 1.91
CA TYR A 292 0.44 1.54 0.98
C TYR A 292 -0.97 1.27 1.52
N GLY A 293 -1.37 2.05 2.53
CA GLY A 293 -2.75 2.13 2.98
C GLY A 293 -3.54 3.07 2.09
N PHE A 294 -4.80 2.76 1.82
CA PHE A 294 -5.65 3.65 1.03
C PHE A 294 -7.12 3.49 1.33
N PHE A 295 -7.84 4.60 1.18
CA PHE A 295 -9.28 4.64 1.11
C PHE A 295 -9.69 5.56 -0.05
N ILE A 296 -10.39 5.01 -1.04
CA ILE A 296 -10.78 5.72 -2.26
C ILE A 296 -12.29 5.59 -2.46
N ASN A 297 -12.98 6.70 -2.59
CA ASN A 297 -14.34 6.73 -3.10
C ASN A 297 -14.28 6.99 -4.61
N LEU A 298 -14.55 5.94 -5.38
CA LEU A 298 -14.51 5.95 -6.85
C LEU A 298 -15.80 6.54 -7.48
N GLY A 299 -16.78 6.93 -6.66
CA GLY A 299 -18.13 7.26 -7.11
C GLY A 299 -18.93 6.02 -7.54
N ASN A 300 -20.21 6.21 -7.86
CA ASN A 300 -21.11 5.13 -8.28
C ASN A 300 -21.22 4.01 -7.22
N ALA A 301 -21.32 4.39 -5.95
CA ALA A 301 -21.38 3.49 -4.79
C ALA A 301 -20.23 2.46 -4.75
N GLU A 302 -19.05 2.80 -5.28
CA GLU A 302 -17.86 1.94 -5.30
C GLU A 302 -16.71 2.55 -4.50
N TYR A 303 -16.14 1.75 -3.59
CA TYR A 303 -15.07 2.15 -2.69
C TYR A 303 -13.96 1.11 -2.69
N LEU A 304 -12.71 1.57 -2.53
CA LEU A 304 -11.56 0.71 -2.27
C LEU A 304 -10.98 1.05 -0.90
N VAL A 305 -10.84 0.03 -0.07
CA VAL A 305 -10.19 0.11 1.25
C VAL A 305 -9.08 -0.92 1.27
N GLY A 306 -7.83 -0.50 1.41
CA GLY A 306 -6.70 -1.40 1.29
C GLY A 306 -5.55 -1.09 2.24
N ALA A 307 -4.75 -2.13 2.49
CA ALA A 307 -3.51 -2.11 3.26
C ALA A 307 -2.46 -2.97 2.55
N SER A 308 -1.97 -2.46 1.42
CA SER A 308 -1.01 -3.17 0.58
C SER A 308 0.40 -3.10 1.16
N PRO A 309 1.09 -4.23 1.28
CA PRO A 309 2.49 -4.26 1.69
C PRO A 309 3.45 -3.93 0.54
N GLU A 310 3.01 -3.96 -0.72
CA GLU A 310 3.89 -4.04 -1.87
C GLU A 310 3.97 -2.74 -2.67
N MET A 311 5.19 -2.20 -2.82
CA MET A 311 5.49 -1.16 -3.80
C MET A 311 5.40 -1.77 -5.21
N PHE A 312 4.46 -1.27 -6.02
CA PHE A 312 4.37 -1.69 -7.42
C PHE A 312 5.46 -1.02 -8.26
N VAL A 313 5.33 0.27 -8.51
CA VAL A 313 6.36 1.08 -9.20
C VAL A 313 6.43 2.45 -8.55
N ARG A 314 7.63 2.87 -8.20
CA ARG A 314 7.95 4.22 -7.78
C ARG A 314 8.99 4.82 -8.70
N VAL A 315 8.76 6.04 -9.18
CA VAL A 315 9.71 6.80 -9.99
C VAL A 315 9.92 8.16 -9.37
N GLN A 316 11.18 8.50 -9.09
CA GLN A 316 11.60 9.79 -8.56
C GLN A 316 12.77 10.31 -9.40
N GLY A 317 12.53 11.36 -10.18
CA GLY A 317 13.46 11.76 -11.22
C GLY A 317 13.65 10.63 -12.25
N GLU A 318 14.88 10.15 -12.42
CA GLU A 318 15.19 9.01 -13.29
C GLU A 318 15.17 7.65 -12.57
N ARG A 319 15.11 7.62 -11.24
CA ARG A 319 15.19 6.40 -10.45
C ARG A 319 13.85 5.66 -10.43
N VAL A 320 13.87 4.43 -10.90
CA VAL A 320 12.74 3.48 -10.89
C VAL A 320 12.98 2.44 -9.80
N GLU A 321 12.01 2.24 -8.93
CA GLU A 321 12.08 1.28 -7.83
C GLU A 321 10.83 0.39 -7.80
N THR A 322 11.03 -0.86 -7.39
CA THR A 322 9.98 -1.85 -7.12
C THR A 322 10.40 -2.69 -5.91
N CYS A 323 9.42 -3.29 -5.23
CA CYS A 323 9.71 -4.15 -4.10
C CYS A 323 8.85 -5.43 -4.20
N PRO A 324 9.21 -6.38 -5.08
CA PRO A 324 8.49 -7.65 -5.17
C PRO A 324 8.55 -8.40 -3.84
N ILE A 325 7.39 -8.90 -3.43
CA ILE A 325 7.20 -9.67 -2.21
C ILE A 325 6.85 -11.09 -2.57
N SER A 326 7.63 -12.06 -2.07
CA SER A 326 7.26 -13.46 -2.12
C SER A 326 7.81 -14.18 -0.91
N GLY A 327 7.18 -15.30 -0.57
CA GLY A 327 7.40 -15.98 0.71
C GLY A 327 6.60 -15.33 1.83
N THR A 328 5.77 -16.15 2.46
CA THR A 328 4.85 -15.71 3.52
C THR A 328 4.78 -16.75 4.62
N ILE A 329 4.97 -16.32 5.86
CA ILE A 329 4.77 -17.16 7.03
C ILE A 329 3.97 -16.41 8.09
N ALA A 330 3.19 -17.14 8.89
CA ALA A 330 2.45 -16.55 10.00
C ALA A 330 3.38 -16.04 11.10
N ARG A 331 2.97 -14.96 11.78
CA ARG A 331 3.64 -14.50 13.00
C ARG A 331 3.60 -15.56 14.08
N GLY A 332 4.65 -15.61 14.88
CA GLY A 332 4.65 -16.35 16.14
C GLY A 332 3.87 -15.63 17.25
N GLY A 333 3.67 -16.29 18.38
CA GLY A 333 3.03 -15.69 19.55
C GLY A 333 3.93 -14.76 20.37
N ASP A 334 5.24 -14.79 20.12
CA ASP A 334 6.27 -14.04 20.83
C ASP A 334 7.51 -13.83 19.93
N ALA A 335 8.48 -13.04 20.40
CA ALA A 335 9.69 -12.73 19.65
C ALA A 335 10.56 -13.95 19.33
N ILE A 336 10.55 -15.00 20.18
CA ILE A 336 11.32 -16.22 19.96
C ILE A 336 10.69 -17.05 18.86
N SER A 337 9.37 -17.20 18.88
CA SER A 337 8.64 -17.90 17.83
C SER A 337 8.70 -17.13 16.50
N ASP A 338 8.65 -15.79 16.50
CA ASP A 338 8.90 -14.97 15.31
C ASP A 338 10.29 -15.24 14.73
N ALA A 339 11.33 -15.29 15.55
CA ALA A 339 12.69 -15.60 15.12
C ALA A 339 12.80 -16.99 14.47
N ARG A 340 12.08 -17.98 14.98
CA ARG A 340 12.00 -19.33 14.39
C ARG A 340 11.28 -19.30 13.04
N GLN A 341 10.18 -18.53 12.93
CA GLN A 341 9.45 -18.36 11.69
C GLN A 341 10.31 -17.65 10.62
N ILE A 342 11.05 -16.60 11.00
CA ILE A 342 12.00 -15.93 10.11
C ILE A 342 13.06 -16.92 9.62
N LEU A 343 13.63 -17.72 10.51
CA LEU A 343 14.64 -18.71 10.14
C LEU A 343 14.04 -19.79 9.20
N ALA A 344 12.84 -20.26 9.46
CA ALA A 344 12.13 -21.20 8.60
C ALA A 344 11.91 -20.61 7.20
N LEU A 345 11.42 -19.37 7.13
CA LEU A 345 11.18 -18.64 5.86
C LEU A 345 12.49 -18.44 5.08
N LEU A 346 13.56 -18.04 5.74
CA LEU A 346 14.87 -17.85 5.10
C LEU A 346 15.51 -19.16 4.61
N ASN A 347 15.20 -20.29 5.24
CA ASN A 347 15.69 -21.61 4.83
C ASN A 347 14.77 -22.34 3.84
N SER A 348 13.60 -21.82 3.56
CA SER A 348 12.67 -22.37 2.56
C SER A 348 13.24 -22.19 1.16
N GLN A 349 13.47 -23.30 0.46
CA GLN A 349 13.90 -23.28 -0.94
C GLN A 349 12.75 -22.85 -1.87
N LYS A 350 11.50 -23.24 -1.54
CA LYS A 350 10.30 -22.83 -2.26
C LYS A 350 10.22 -21.31 -2.29
N ASP A 351 10.16 -20.66 -1.11
CA ASP A 351 10.04 -19.21 -1.00
C ASP A 351 11.23 -18.46 -1.63
N ALA A 352 12.45 -19.04 -1.55
CA ALA A 352 13.63 -18.48 -2.19
C ALA A 352 13.52 -18.52 -3.72
N SER A 353 12.98 -19.60 -4.29
CA SER A 353 12.79 -19.77 -5.73
C SER A 353 11.72 -18.84 -6.27
N GLU A 354 10.58 -18.73 -5.57
CA GLU A 354 9.49 -17.81 -5.90
C GLU A 354 10.00 -16.37 -5.97
N LEU A 355 10.62 -15.87 -4.90
CA LEU A 355 11.14 -14.50 -4.88
C LEU A 355 12.22 -14.27 -5.93
N THR A 356 13.06 -15.26 -6.21
CA THR A 356 14.07 -15.16 -7.26
C THR A 356 13.42 -14.98 -8.63
N MET A 357 12.38 -15.75 -8.94
CA MET A 357 11.65 -15.65 -10.20
C MET A 357 10.97 -14.29 -10.34
N CYS A 358 10.26 -13.83 -9.31
CA CYS A 358 9.64 -12.51 -9.30
C CYS A 358 10.66 -11.40 -9.53
N THR A 359 11.83 -11.49 -8.88
CA THR A 359 12.92 -10.51 -9.02
C THR A 359 13.56 -10.53 -10.41
N ASP A 360 13.71 -11.68 -11.02
CA ASP A 360 14.29 -11.80 -12.36
C ASP A 360 13.35 -11.24 -13.44
N VAL A 361 12.04 -11.48 -13.33
CA VAL A 361 11.06 -10.86 -14.22
C VAL A 361 11.01 -9.34 -14.01
N ASP A 362 11.05 -8.88 -12.78
CA ASP A 362 11.08 -7.46 -12.45
C ASP A 362 12.34 -6.76 -13.03
N ARG A 363 13.49 -7.40 -12.95
CA ARG A 363 14.72 -6.94 -13.61
C ARG A 363 14.59 -6.89 -15.14
N ASN A 364 13.94 -7.89 -15.73
CA ASN A 364 13.64 -7.90 -17.17
C ASN A 364 12.75 -6.72 -17.56
N ASP A 365 11.71 -6.45 -16.78
CA ASP A 365 10.79 -5.33 -17.04
C ASP A 365 11.51 -3.98 -16.98
N LYS A 366 12.38 -3.77 -15.98
CA LYS A 366 13.24 -2.58 -15.88
C LYS A 366 14.22 -2.47 -17.05
N SER A 367 14.76 -3.59 -17.51
CA SER A 367 15.75 -3.59 -18.60
C SER A 367 15.20 -3.04 -19.91
N ARG A 368 13.88 -3.03 -20.09
CA ARG A 368 13.21 -2.42 -21.26
C ARG A 368 13.32 -0.90 -21.28
N VAL A 369 13.34 -0.24 -20.12
CA VAL A 369 13.23 1.23 -19.99
C VAL A 369 14.40 1.86 -19.26
N CYS A 370 15.20 1.10 -18.52
CA CYS A 370 16.33 1.59 -17.77
C CYS A 370 17.65 1.49 -18.56
N ARG A 371 18.62 2.31 -18.16
CA ARG A 371 19.98 2.28 -18.70
C ARG A 371 20.63 0.93 -18.36
N PRO A 372 21.36 0.30 -19.29
CA PRO A 372 22.16 -0.89 -19.00
C PRO A 372 23.04 -0.67 -17.76
N GLU A 373 23.31 -1.73 -17.00
CA GLU A 373 24.14 -1.74 -15.78
C GLU A 373 23.55 -0.98 -14.58
N THR A 374 22.42 -0.25 -14.74
CA THR A 374 21.78 0.44 -13.61
C THR A 374 20.75 -0.42 -12.90
N VAL A 375 20.27 -1.48 -13.53
CA VAL A 375 19.30 -2.42 -12.94
C VAL A 375 19.99 -3.28 -11.89
N ARG A 376 19.64 -3.07 -10.62
CA ARG A 376 20.32 -3.68 -9.46
C ARG A 376 19.31 -4.17 -8.43
N VAL A 377 19.60 -5.29 -7.81
CA VAL A 377 18.94 -5.74 -6.58
C VAL A 377 19.72 -5.15 -5.42
N ILE A 378 19.18 -4.11 -4.81
CA ILE A 378 19.83 -3.36 -3.72
C ILE A 378 19.46 -3.88 -2.32
N GLY A 379 18.42 -4.71 -2.24
CA GLY A 379 18.03 -5.45 -1.05
C GLY A 379 17.56 -6.83 -1.45
N ARG A 380 18.13 -7.87 -0.85
CA ARG A 380 17.79 -9.27 -1.16
C ARG A 380 17.25 -9.97 0.05
N ARG A 381 16.06 -10.62 -0.10
CA ARG A 381 15.38 -11.42 0.93
C ARG A 381 15.31 -10.71 2.28
N GLN A 382 14.99 -9.41 2.25
CA GLN A 382 14.84 -8.61 3.45
C GLN A 382 13.55 -9.00 4.16
N ILE A 383 13.59 -9.08 5.49
CA ILE A 383 12.44 -9.45 6.30
C ILE A 383 11.57 -8.22 6.57
N GLU A 384 10.30 -8.31 6.24
CA GLU A 384 9.27 -7.36 6.66
C GLU A 384 8.24 -8.05 7.55
N MET A 385 8.03 -7.47 8.73
CA MET A 385 7.13 -8.02 9.75
C MET A 385 5.86 -7.20 9.81
N TYR A 386 4.74 -7.82 9.47
CA TYR A 386 3.41 -7.24 9.56
C TYR A 386 2.66 -7.79 10.79
N SER A 387 1.43 -7.34 11.04
CA SER A 387 0.67 -7.72 12.23
C SER A 387 0.40 -9.22 12.35
N LYS A 388 0.13 -9.91 11.25
CA LYS A 388 -0.22 -11.33 11.20
C LYS A 388 0.80 -12.18 10.42
N LEU A 389 1.62 -11.57 9.58
CA LEU A 389 2.48 -12.24 8.62
C LEU A 389 3.89 -11.67 8.63
N ILE A 390 4.84 -12.50 8.22
CA ILE A 390 6.23 -12.14 7.91
C ILE A 390 6.45 -12.46 6.44
N HIS A 391 7.09 -11.53 5.73
CA HIS A 391 7.39 -11.67 4.31
C HIS A 391 8.90 -11.53 4.03
N THR A 392 9.34 -12.12 2.93
CA THR A 392 10.62 -11.77 2.29
C THR A 392 10.38 -10.83 1.12
N VAL A 393 11.22 -9.81 1.03
CA VAL A 393 11.10 -8.72 0.05
C VAL A 393 12.44 -8.48 -0.61
N ASP A 394 12.44 -8.37 -1.94
CA ASP A 394 13.57 -7.83 -2.67
C ASP A 394 13.34 -6.34 -3.00
N HIS A 395 14.40 -5.56 -3.08
CA HIS A 395 14.34 -4.18 -3.51
C HIS A 395 15.18 -4.02 -4.78
N VAL A 396 14.52 -3.66 -5.87
CA VAL A 396 15.14 -3.56 -7.20
C VAL A 396 15.05 -2.12 -7.70
N GLU A 397 16.16 -1.59 -8.18
CA GLU A 397 16.22 -0.25 -8.76
C GLU A 397 16.76 -0.27 -10.19
N GLY A 398 16.51 0.82 -10.92
CA GLY A 398 17.11 1.12 -12.21
C GLY A 398 16.99 2.62 -12.51
N MET A 399 17.77 3.10 -13.48
CA MET A 399 17.71 4.49 -13.94
C MET A 399 17.13 4.56 -15.34
N LEU A 400 16.07 5.35 -15.55
CA LEU A 400 15.44 5.55 -16.85
C LEU A 400 16.46 5.95 -17.92
N ARG A 401 16.30 5.41 -19.11
CA ARG A 401 17.02 5.88 -20.30
C ARG A 401 16.46 7.20 -20.77
N PRO A 402 17.25 8.07 -21.40
CA PRO A 402 16.75 9.27 -22.06
C PRO A 402 15.59 8.92 -23.02
N GLY A 403 14.53 9.72 -22.97
CA GLY A 403 13.34 9.51 -23.78
C GLY A 403 12.28 8.60 -23.17
N PHE A 404 12.54 7.91 -22.06
CA PHE A 404 11.53 7.16 -21.30
C PHE A 404 11.06 7.95 -20.08
N ASP A 405 9.83 7.68 -19.64
CA ASP A 405 9.20 8.37 -18.52
C ASP A 405 8.62 7.39 -17.48
N ALA A 406 8.02 7.94 -16.42
CA ALA A 406 7.46 7.14 -15.34
C ALA A 406 6.29 6.24 -15.80
N LEU A 407 5.53 6.65 -16.81
CA LEU A 407 4.44 5.83 -17.36
C LEU A 407 4.99 4.68 -18.21
N ASP A 408 6.14 4.86 -18.87
CA ASP A 408 6.83 3.74 -19.53
C ASP A 408 7.25 2.70 -18.49
N ALA A 409 7.85 3.15 -17.37
CA ALA A 409 8.19 2.25 -16.27
C ALA A 409 6.96 1.52 -15.72
N PHE A 410 5.85 2.23 -15.52
CA PHE A 410 4.61 1.62 -15.06
C PHE A 410 4.12 0.52 -16.01
N VAL A 411 4.01 0.84 -17.31
CA VAL A 411 3.47 -0.09 -18.32
C VAL A 411 4.35 -1.33 -18.49
N THR A 412 5.68 -1.21 -18.46
CA THR A 412 6.56 -2.38 -18.57
C THR A 412 6.39 -3.38 -17.42
N HIS A 413 5.99 -2.90 -16.24
CA HIS A 413 5.78 -3.76 -15.07
C HIS A 413 4.35 -4.34 -14.98
N THR A 414 3.40 -3.96 -15.83
CA THR A 414 2.01 -4.45 -15.77
C THR A 414 1.91 -5.94 -16.12
N TRP A 415 1.34 -6.80 -15.28
CA TRP A 415 1.21 -6.57 -13.86
C TRP A 415 2.27 -7.38 -13.12
N ALA A 416 2.47 -7.07 -11.83
CA ALA A 416 3.49 -7.75 -11.02
C ALA A 416 3.32 -9.27 -11.07
N VAL A 417 4.43 -9.99 -11.19
CA VAL A 417 4.46 -11.46 -11.20
C VAL A 417 3.89 -12.03 -9.91
N THR A 418 4.11 -11.35 -8.80
CA THR A 418 3.58 -11.69 -7.47
C THR A 418 2.05 -11.83 -7.40
N VAL A 419 1.32 -11.36 -8.40
CA VAL A 419 -0.15 -11.49 -8.52
C VAL A 419 -0.60 -12.08 -9.86
N THR A 420 0.31 -12.30 -10.81
CA THR A 420 -0.01 -12.87 -12.13
C THR A 420 0.67 -14.21 -12.36
N GLY A 421 1.97 -14.22 -12.41
CA GLY A 421 2.81 -15.38 -12.73
C GLY A 421 3.74 -15.13 -13.91
N ALA A 422 4.48 -16.17 -14.28
CA ALA A 422 5.47 -16.15 -15.34
C ALA A 422 5.38 -17.41 -16.23
N PRO A 423 5.52 -17.27 -17.57
CA PRO A 423 5.58 -16.05 -18.38
C PRO A 423 4.29 -15.24 -18.31
N LYS A 424 4.38 -13.90 -18.20
CA LYS A 424 3.22 -13.03 -17.90
C LYS A 424 2.00 -13.26 -18.80
N LEU A 425 2.18 -13.25 -20.12
CA LEU A 425 1.08 -13.43 -21.07
C LEU A 425 0.36 -14.77 -20.90
N TRP A 426 1.11 -15.86 -20.73
CA TRP A 426 0.55 -17.19 -20.50
C TRP A 426 -0.15 -17.29 -19.14
N ALA A 427 0.44 -16.68 -18.11
CA ALA A 427 -0.17 -16.62 -16.79
C ALA A 427 -1.48 -15.81 -16.81
N MET A 428 -1.51 -14.65 -17.48
CA MET A 428 -2.74 -13.86 -17.64
C MET A 428 -3.83 -14.62 -18.40
N GLN A 429 -3.47 -15.39 -19.45
CA GLN A 429 -4.44 -16.23 -20.15
C GLN A 429 -4.97 -17.36 -19.25
N PHE A 430 -4.07 -18.02 -18.50
CA PHE A 430 -4.47 -19.06 -17.54
C PHE A 430 -5.47 -18.51 -16.49
N LEU A 431 -5.20 -17.31 -15.96
CA LEU A 431 -6.09 -16.65 -15.01
C LEU A 431 -7.47 -16.36 -15.61
N GLU A 432 -7.50 -15.82 -16.82
CA GLU A 432 -8.75 -15.54 -17.54
C GLU A 432 -9.54 -16.82 -17.84
N ASP A 433 -8.85 -17.94 -18.08
CA ASP A 433 -9.47 -19.22 -18.38
C ASP A 433 -10.01 -19.96 -17.12
N ASN A 434 -9.42 -19.71 -15.94
CA ASN A 434 -9.65 -20.52 -14.74
C ASN A 434 -10.26 -19.77 -13.55
N GLU A 435 -10.15 -18.44 -13.47
CA GLU A 435 -10.81 -17.67 -12.42
C GLU A 435 -12.34 -17.61 -12.64
N LYS A 436 -13.09 -17.36 -11.57
CA LYS A 436 -14.57 -17.36 -11.60
C LYS A 436 -15.18 -15.97 -11.79
N SER A 437 -14.40 -14.93 -11.61
CA SER A 437 -14.84 -13.54 -11.71
C SER A 437 -13.69 -12.62 -12.14
N VAL A 438 -14.04 -11.49 -12.77
CA VAL A 438 -13.05 -10.50 -13.20
C VAL A 438 -12.30 -9.91 -12.00
N ARG A 439 -11.03 -9.60 -12.20
CA ARG A 439 -10.15 -9.05 -11.16
C ARG A 439 -10.50 -7.62 -10.76
N ALA A 440 -11.06 -6.85 -11.70
CA ALA A 440 -11.33 -5.42 -11.55
C ALA A 440 -10.08 -4.66 -11.05
N TRP A 441 -10.06 -4.25 -9.79
CA TRP A 441 -8.93 -3.52 -9.21
C TRP A 441 -7.83 -4.42 -8.64
N TYR A 442 -8.16 -5.68 -8.29
CA TYR A 442 -7.18 -6.61 -7.73
C TYR A 442 -6.05 -6.94 -8.73
N GLY A 443 -4.82 -6.84 -8.26
CA GLY A 443 -3.63 -7.02 -9.10
C GLY A 443 -3.32 -5.84 -10.01
N GLY A 444 -4.11 -4.77 -9.93
CA GLY A 444 -3.80 -3.46 -10.48
C GLY A 444 -2.98 -2.60 -9.51
N ALA A 445 -3.11 -1.28 -9.57
CA ALA A 445 -2.35 -0.37 -8.72
C ALA A 445 -3.21 0.79 -8.18
N VAL A 446 -2.78 1.36 -7.05
CA VAL A 446 -3.31 2.61 -6.50
C VAL A 446 -2.17 3.58 -6.23
N GLY A 447 -2.42 4.87 -6.41
CA GLY A 447 -1.40 5.86 -6.09
C GLY A 447 -1.51 7.16 -6.87
N LYS A 448 -0.35 7.72 -7.18
CA LYS A 448 -0.19 9.05 -7.76
C LYS A 448 0.63 9.02 -9.06
N VAL A 449 0.18 9.77 -10.05
CA VAL A 449 0.96 10.22 -11.21
C VAL A 449 1.20 11.71 -11.05
N GLY A 450 2.43 12.09 -10.68
CA GLY A 450 2.78 13.49 -10.43
C GLY A 450 3.00 14.28 -11.71
N PHE A 451 2.62 15.54 -11.69
CA PHE A 451 2.96 16.46 -12.80
C PHE A 451 4.41 16.95 -12.71
N ASP A 452 5.13 16.62 -11.65
CA ASP A 452 6.59 16.72 -11.56
C ASP A 452 7.30 15.60 -12.37
N GLY A 453 6.55 14.67 -12.95
CA GLY A 453 7.03 13.50 -13.67
C GLY A 453 7.32 12.30 -12.79
N GLY A 454 7.06 12.41 -11.49
CA GLY A 454 7.16 11.31 -10.56
C GLY A 454 5.95 10.38 -10.60
N LEU A 455 6.14 9.16 -10.08
CA LEU A 455 5.09 8.16 -9.92
C LEU A 455 5.30 7.44 -8.58
N ASN A 456 4.21 7.19 -7.87
CA ASN A 456 4.29 6.37 -6.66
C ASN A 456 3.02 5.53 -6.54
N THR A 457 3.17 4.22 -6.71
CA THR A 457 2.05 3.29 -6.74
C THR A 457 2.30 2.06 -5.89
N GLY A 458 1.28 1.65 -5.15
CA GLY A 458 1.20 0.36 -4.46
C GLY A 458 0.37 -0.63 -5.25
N LEU A 459 0.74 -1.89 -5.21
CA LEU A 459 -0.01 -2.97 -5.84
C LEU A 459 -1.36 -3.15 -5.15
N THR A 460 -2.45 -3.28 -5.90
CA THR A 460 -3.78 -3.47 -5.32
C THR A 460 -3.97 -4.92 -4.88
N LEU A 461 -3.49 -5.22 -3.69
CA LEU A 461 -3.70 -6.47 -2.97
C LEU A 461 -4.05 -6.17 -1.50
N ARG A 462 -4.52 -7.15 -0.76
CA ARG A 462 -5.04 -6.93 0.62
C ARG A 462 -6.06 -5.80 0.65
N THR A 463 -6.98 -5.83 -0.33
CA THR A 463 -7.93 -4.76 -0.63
C THR A 463 -9.35 -5.28 -0.50
N ILE A 464 -10.20 -4.47 0.10
CA ILE A 464 -11.64 -4.62 0.19
C ILE A 464 -12.25 -3.69 -0.86
N ARG A 465 -12.89 -4.24 -1.88
CA ARG A 465 -13.75 -3.49 -2.78
C ARG A 465 -15.16 -3.51 -2.22
N ILE A 466 -15.73 -2.36 -1.94
CA ILE A 466 -17.14 -2.26 -1.52
C ILE A 466 -17.91 -1.66 -2.69
N LYS A 467 -18.89 -2.39 -3.22
CA LYS A 467 -19.76 -1.91 -4.28
C LYS A 467 -21.20 -2.27 -3.98
N ASP A 468 -22.09 -1.27 -4.04
CA ASP A 468 -23.52 -1.42 -3.75
C ASP A 468 -23.78 -2.15 -2.42
N GLY A 469 -22.97 -1.86 -1.39
CA GLY A 469 -23.06 -2.46 -0.06
C GLY A 469 -22.49 -3.88 0.06
N VAL A 470 -21.91 -4.44 -1.00
CA VAL A 470 -21.22 -5.74 -0.97
C VAL A 470 -19.71 -5.54 -0.92
N ALA A 471 -19.10 -6.02 0.15
CA ALA A 471 -17.65 -6.07 0.29
C ALA A 471 -17.09 -7.34 -0.36
N GLN A 472 -16.08 -7.17 -1.19
CA GLN A 472 -15.38 -8.20 -1.95
C GLN A 472 -13.91 -8.20 -1.56
N VAL A 473 -13.39 -9.34 -1.16
CA VAL A 473 -11.98 -9.54 -0.82
C VAL A 473 -11.43 -10.62 -1.73
N ARG A 474 -10.56 -10.26 -2.67
CA ARG A 474 -9.87 -11.23 -3.52
C ARG A 474 -8.48 -11.49 -2.98
N THR A 475 -8.10 -12.77 -2.98
CA THR A 475 -6.75 -13.23 -2.61
C THR A 475 -6.34 -14.38 -3.50
N GLY A 476 -5.05 -14.52 -3.76
CA GLY A 476 -4.46 -15.59 -4.53
C GLY A 476 -3.30 -16.25 -3.79
N ALA A 477 -2.97 -17.45 -4.19
CA ALA A 477 -1.77 -18.17 -3.80
C ALA A 477 -0.83 -18.32 -5.00
N THR A 478 0.48 -18.27 -4.74
CA THR A 478 1.50 -18.45 -5.76
C THR A 478 1.72 -19.95 -5.99
N LEU A 479 1.33 -20.42 -7.16
CA LEU A 479 1.42 -21.83 -7.52
C LEU A 479 2.72 -22.13 -8.26
N LEU A 480 3.37 -23.20 -7.84
CA LEU A 480 4.54 -23.82 -8.47
C LEU A 480 4.25 -25.30 -8.75
N PHE A 481 5.17 -25.98 -9.42
CA PHE A 481 5.04 -27.39 -9.80
C PHE A 481 4.76 -28.32 -8.60
N ASP A 482 5.35 -28.06 -7.46
CA ASP A 482 5.26 -28.84 -6.21
C ASP A 482 4.23 -28.28 -5.20
N SER A 483 3.40 -27.31 -5.59
CA SER A 483 2.31 -26.80 -4.75
C SER A 483 1.33 -27.89 -4.33
N ASP A 484 0.94 -27.88 -3.06
CA ASP A 484 -0.11 -28.74 -2.51
C ASP A 484 -1.48 -28.03 -2.62
N PRO A 485 -2.46 -28.62 -3.33
CA PRO A 485 -3.73 -27.95 -3.58
C PRO A 485 -4.46 -27.47 -2.33
N ALA A 486 -4.48 -28.29 -1.27
CA ALA A 486 -5.19 -27.99 -0.05
C ALA A 486 -4.46 -26.91 0.78
N GLU A 487 -3.13 -26.88 0.72
CA GLU A 487 -2.32 -25.82 1.35
C GLU A 487 -2.52 -24.48 0.69
N GLU A 488 -2.51 -24.45 -0.65
CA GLU A 488 -2.70 -23.21 -1.41
C GLU A 488 -4.12 -22.63 -1.19
N GLU A 489 -5.16 -23.47 -1.14
CA GLU A 489 -6.51 -22.97 -0.80
C GLU A 489 -6.54 -22.41 0.63
N ARG A 490 -5.89 -23.04 1.61
CA ARG A 490 -5.78 -22.51 2.98
C ARG A 490 -5.05 -21.18 3.03
N GLU A 491 -3.99 -21.02 2.23
CA GLU A 491 -3.22 -19.78 2.15
C GLU A 491 -4.08 -18.61 1.65
N THR A 492 -4.92 -18.82 0.61
CA THR A 492 -5.82 -17.75 0.16
C THR A 492 -6.78 -17.31 1.24
N ARG A 493 -7.33 -18.25 2.03
CA ARG A 493 -8.22 -17.94 3.18
C ARG A 493 -7.48 -17.17 4.27
N LEU A 494 -6.25 -17.58 4.58
CA LEU A 494 -5.39 -16.89 5.57
C LEU A 494 -5.10 -15.44 5.13
N LYS A 495 -4.78 -15.24 3.86
CA LYS A 495 -4.54 -13.91 3.29
C LYS A 495 -5.78 -13.00 3.33
N ALA A 496 -6.99 -13.56 3.27
CA ALA A 496 -8.25 -12.81 3.35
C ALA A 496 -8.64 -12.41 4.78
N MET A 497 -8.14 -13.10 5.81
CA MET A 497 -8.65 -13.00 7.18
C MET A 497 -8.66 -11.58 7.74
N ALA A 498 -7.56 -10.82 7.61
CA ALA A 498 -7.49 -9.46 8.16
C ALA A 498 -8.53 -8.53 7.55
N SER A 499 -8.76 -8.63 6.23
CA SER A 499 -9.77 -7.85 5.51
C SER A 499 -11.20 -8.26 5.90
N LEU A 500 -11.45 -9.57 6.03
CA LEU A 500 -12.76 -10.08 6.45
C LEU A 500 -13.07 -9.70 7.91
N GLU A 501 -12.06 -9.71 8.80
CA GLU A 501 -12.18 -9.24 10.17
C GLU A 501 -12.53 -7.74 10.22
N ALA A 502 -11.87 -6.92 9.40
CA ALA A 502 -12.14 -5.50 9.32
C ALA A 502 -13.57 -5.16 8.86
N ILE A 503 -14.17 -5.99 7.99
CA ILE A 503 -15.56 -5.83 7.54
C ILE A 503 -16.54 -6.17 8.66
N SER A 504 -16.31 -7.26 9.39
CA SER A 504 -17.29 -7.89 10.29
C SER A 504 -17.33 -7.29 11.71
N ALA A 505 -16.29 -6.55 12.15
CA ALA A 505 -16.22 -6.02 13.49
C ALA A 505 -17.11 -4.79 13.67
N SER A 506 -18.03 -4.79 14.64
CA SER A 506 -18.71 -3.57 15.07
C SER A 506 -17.70 -2.60 15.70
N TYR A 507 -17.66 -1.37 15.20
CA TYR A 507 -16.84 -0.29 15.77
C TYR A 507 -17.34 0.00 17.20
N GLY A 508 -16.52 -0.31 18.21
CA GLY A 508 -16.87 -0.11 19.62
C GLY A 508 -16.16 -1.02 20.60
N ARG A 509 -15.58 -2.13 20.14
CA ARG A 509 -14.60 -2.84 20.92
C ARG A 509 -13.21 -2.54 20.37
N LYS A 510 -12.54 -1.49 20.94
CA LYS A 510 -11.10 -1.61 21.07
C LYS A 510 -10.89 -3.01 21.64
N SER A 511 -10.28 -3.92 20.89
CA SER A 511 -9.58 -5.02 21.53
C SER A 511 -8.59 -4.33 22.45
N GLN A 512 -8.94 -4.17 23.70
CA GLN A 512 -7.90 -3.99 24.70
C GLN A 512 -6.88 -5.08 24.35
N PRO A 513 -5.59 -4.75 24.28
CA PRO A 513 -4.57 -5.78 24.25
C PRO A 513 -5.00 -6.75 25.33
N PRO A 514 -4.99 -8.10 25.08
CA PRO A 514 -5.56 -9.06 26.00
C PRO A 514 -5.14 -8.61 27.38
N ALA A 515 -6.12 -8.26 28.22
CA ALA A 515 -5.84 -7.85 29.56
C ALA A 515 -5.00 -9.02 30.05
N ILE A 516 -3.72 -8.78 30.33
CA ILE A 516 -2.88 -9.75 31.02
C ILE A 516 -3.73 -10.06 32.22
N GLY A 517 -4.33 -11.26 32.24
CA GLY A 517 -5.40 -11.60 33.17
C GLY A 517 -4.91 -11.40 34.58
N GLY A 518 -5.45 -10.44 35.30
CA GLY A 518 -4.95 -9.89 36.54
C GLY A 518 -3.73 -8.99 36.32
N ALA A 519 -3.48 -8.02 37.16
CA ALA A 519 -2.23 -7.26 37.20
C ALA A 519 -1.22 -8.12 38.01
N PRO A 520 -0.41 -9.01 37.38
CA PRO A 520 0.44 -9.98 38.12
C PRO A 520 1.48 -9.27 38.98
N GLY A 521 1.76 -8.01 38.71
CA GLY A 521 2.62 -7.15 39.49
C GLY A 521 1.90 -6.27 40.53
N ALA A 522 0.57 -6.36 40.64
CA ALA A 522 -0.17 -5.53 41.59
C ALA A 522 0.30 -5.80 43.03
N GLY A 523 0.65 -4.74 43.76
CA GLY A 523 1.18 -4.79 45.11
C GLY A 523 2.62 -5.29 45.19
N LYS A 524 3.33 -5.45 44.04
CA LYS A 524 4.73 -5.81 43.95
C LYS A 524 5.60 -4.59 43.68
N HIS A 525 6.77 -4.56 44.33
CA HIS A 525 7.78 -3.54 44.12
C HIS A 525 8.99 -4.13 43.38
N ILE A 526 9.35 -3.53 42.27
CA ILE A 526 10.47 -3.94 41.43
C ILE A 526 11.57 -2.89 41.54
N LEU A 527 12.78 -3.31 41.87
CA LEU A 527 13.96 -2.46 41.74
C LEU A 527 14.67 -2.76 40.42
N LEU A 528 14.72 -1.76 39.53
CA LEU A 528 15.46 -1.85 38.28
C LEU A 528 16.81 -1.13 38.42
N VAL A 529 17.89 -1.89 38.19
CA VAL A 529 19.26 -1.37 38.24
C VAL A 529 19.65 -0.88 36.85
N ASP A 530 19.97 0.40 36.75
CA ASP A 530 20.39 1.05 35.50
C ASP A 530 21.92 0.94 35.33
N HIS A 531 22.36 0.21 34.30
CA HIS A 531 23.75 0.06 33.88
C HIS A 531 24.11 1.02 32.71
N GLN A 532 23.62 2.26 32.77
CA GLN A 532 23.83 3.31 31.77
C GLN A 532 23.25 2.97 30.39
N ASP A 533 22.14 2.25 30.36
CA ASP A 533 21.45 1.92 29.14
C ASP A 533 20.41 3.00 28.75
N SER A 534 20.26 3.24 27.44
CA SER A 534 19.29 4.21 26.90
C SER A 534 17.82 3.72 26.98
N PHE A 535 17.57 2.44 27.21
CA PHE A 535 16.24 1.81 27.21
C PHE A 535 15.71 1.45 28.59
N VAL A 536 16.39 1.82 29.67
CA VAL A 536 16.02 1.47 31.06
C VAL A 536 14.58 1.89 31.39
N HIS A 537 14.18 3.09 31.02
CA HIS A 537 12.82 3.57 31.30
C HIS A 537 11.73 2.90 30.43
N THR A 538 12.08 2.44 29.22
CA THR A 538 11.22 1.58 28.43
C THR A 538 10.98 0.24 29.12
N LEU A 539 12.06 -0.37 29.62
CA LEU A 539 11.98 -1.60 30.40
C LEU A 539 11.18 -1.41 31.70
N ALA A 540 11.39 -0.31 32.42
CA ALA A 540 10.58 0.07 33.58
C ALA A 540 9.10 0.20 33.23
N GLY A 541 8.80 0.77 32.07
CA GLY A 541 7.45 0.91 31.53
C GLY A 541 6.76 -0.45 31.32
N TYR A 542 7.48 -1.45 30.82
CA TYR A 542 6.95 -2.81 30.66
C TYR A 542 6.58 -3.45 31.99
N PHE A 543 7.42 -3.29 33.02
CA PHE A 543 7.10 -3.79 34.35
C PHE A 543 5.92 -3.03 34.98
N ARG A 544 5.83 -1.71 34.83
CA ARG A 544 4.68 -0.92 35.32
C ARG A 544 3.36 -1.36 34.67
N ARG A 545 3.37 -1.82 33.41
CA ARG A 545 2.17 -2.36 32.74
C ARG A 545 1.67 -3.65 33.39
N THR A 546 2.47 -4.36 34.18
CA THR A 546 2.01 -5.49 34.98
C THR A 546 1.27 -5.09 36.26
N GLY A 547 1.20 -3.79 36.57
CA GLY A 547 0.63 -3.24 37.81
C GLY A 547 1.65 -3.12 38.93
N ALA A 548 2.94 -3.41 38.69
CA ALA A 548 4.00 -3.29 39.68
C ALA A 548 4.43 -1.83 39.88
N GLU A 549 4.80 -1.48 41.10
CA GLU A 549 5.58 -0.28 41.40
C GLU A 549 7.04 -0.51 40.97
N VAL A 550 7.64 0.43 40.23
CA VAL A 550 9.03 0.29 39.77
C VAL A 550 9.86 1.48 40.18
N THR A 551 10.88 1.21 40.98
CA THR A 551 11.96 2.16 41.29
C THR A 551 13.18 1.85 40.42
N THR A 552 13.77 2.87 39.82
CA THR A 552 15.00 2.73 39.03
C THR A 552 16.16 3.41 39.79
N LEU A 553 17.23 2.65 40.05
CA LEU A 553 18.47 3.18 40.63
C LEU A 553 19.64 2.88 39.70
N ARG A 554 20.58 3.80 39.62
CA ARG A 554 21.82 3.57 38.88
C ARG A 554 22.68 2.55 39.65
N TYR A 555 23.45 1.75 38.93
CA TYR A 555 24.40 0.80 39.50
C TYR A 555 25.34 1.47 40.57
N GLY A 556 25.83 0.71 41.50
CA GLY A 556 26.66 1.27 42.61
C GLY A 556 25.85 1.99 43.70
N PHE A 557 24.52 1.84 43.72
CA PHE A 557 23.67 2.36 44.80
C PHE A 557 24.01 1.76 46.17
N PRO A 558 23.83 2.54 47.28
CA PRO A 558 24.10 2.06 48.63
C PRO A 558 23.28 0.82 48.98
N GLU A 559 23.91 -0.15 49.65
CA GLU A 559 23.25 -1.40 50.03
C GLU A 559 22.00 -1.19 50.91
N ALA A 560 21.98 -0.14 51.72
CA ALA A 560 20.85 0.25 52.55
C ALA A 560 19.55 0.49 51.73
N GLU A 561 19.67 0.77 50.45
CA GLU A 561 18.49 0.95 49.56
C GLU A 561 17.73 -0.37 49.37
N LEU A 562 18.39 -1.51 49.35
CA LEU A 562 17.73 -2.82 49.30
C LEU A 562 16.88 -3.09 50.55
N ASP A 563 17.39 -2.65 51.70
CA ASP A 563 16.70 -2.83 52.99
C ASP A 563 15.55 -1.82 53.15
N ARG A 564 15.71 -0.64 52.57
CA ARG A 564 14.68 0.42 52.55
C ARG A 564 13.53 0.10 51.58
N LEU A 565 13.86 -0.30 50.36
CA LEU A 565 12.90 -0.54 49.29
C LEU A 565 12.23 -1.91 49.40
N LYS A 566 12.92 -2.90 49.95
CA LYS A 566 12.48 -4.29 50.07
C LYS A 566 11.81 -4.80 48.78
N PRO A 567 12.51 -4.79 47.65
CA PRO A 567 11.89 -5.13 46.38
C PRO A 567 11.53 -6.62 46.31
N ASP A 568 10.39 -6.92 45.69
CA ASP A 568 9.99 -8.31 45.40
C ASP A 568 10.80 -8.91 44.23
N LEU A 569 11.39 -8.07 43.39
CA LEU A 569 12.22 -8.47 42.25
C LEU A 569 13.30 -7.43 42.01
N LEU A 570 14.54 -7.88 41.81
CA LEU A 570 15.63 -7.08 41.28
C LEU A 570 15.76 -7.32 39.78
N VAL A 571 15.73 -6.26 38.99
CA VAL A 571 15.94 -6.33 37.52
C VAL A 571 17.27 -5.69 37.19
N MET A 572 18.13 -6.44 36.49
CA MET A 572 19.41 -5.97 35.98
C MET A 572 19.23 -5.53 34.54
N SER A 573 19.44 -4.25 34.21
CA SER A 573 19.20 -3.70 32.87
C SER A 573 20.25 -4.16 31.85
N PRO A 574 19.98 -3.95 30.53
CA PRO A 574 21.04 -3.85 29.53
C PRO A 574 22.08 -2.80 29.93
N GLY A 575 23.23 -2.78 29.25
CA GLY A 575 24.27 -1.79 29.44
C GLY A 575 25.41 -1.98 28.45
N PRO A 576 26.27 -0.96 28.25
CA PRO A 576 27.47 -1.07 27.44
C PRO A 576 28.56 -1.88 28.17
N GLY A 577 29.57 -2.36 27.47
CA GLY A 577 30.74 -3.01 28.06
C GLY A 577 30.48 -4.42 28.57
N ARG A 578 31.07 -4.75 29.71
CA ARG A 578 31.01 -6.08 30.35
C ARG A 578 30.37 -6.00 31.73
N PRO A 579 29.78 -7.08 32.25
CA PRO A 579 29.26 -7.11 33.62
C PRO A 579 30.25 -6.66 34.71
N SER A 580 31.53 -7.01 34.55
CA SER A 580 32.60 -6.57 35.45
C SER A 580 32.79 -5.05 35.53
N ASP A 581 32.38 -4.31 34.53
CA ASP A 581 32.57 -2.85 34.50
C ASP A 581 31.54 -2.11 35.40
N PHE A 582 30.51 -2.83 35.86
CA PHE A 582 29.39 -2.32 36.66
C PHE A 582 29.28 -2.96 38.08
N ASP A 583 30.25 -3.72 38.51
CA ASP A 583 30.24 -4.42 39.79
C ASP A 583 28.95 -5.28 40.00
N THR A 584 28.47 -5.90 38.91
CA THR A 584 27.21 -6.64 38.89
C THR A 584 27.23 -7.81 39.88
N SER A 585 28.37 -8.49 40.02
CA SER A 585 28.53 -9.62 40.94
C SER A 585 28.26 -9.24 42.41
N ALA A 586 28.70 -8.07 42.86
CA ALA A 586 28.42 -7.58 44.20
C ALA A 586 26.93 -7.26 44.38
N THR A 587 26.29 -6.64 43.38
CA THR A 587 24.85 -6.37 43.40
C THR A 587 24.04 -7.66 43.46
N ILE A 588 24.40 -8.68 42.69
CA ILE A 588 23.78 -10.02 42.70
C ILE A 588 23.95 -10.69 44.08
N ALA A 589 25.16 -10.70 44.63
CA ALA A 589 25.44 -11.29 45.93
C ALA A 589 24.59 -10.67 47.05
N LYS A 590 24.43 -9.32 47.05
CA LYS A 590 23.60 -8.58 48.01
C LYS A 590 22.13 -8.91 47.89
N ALA A 591 21.61 -9.10 46.68
CA ALA A 591 20.22 -9.48 46.43
C ALA A 591 19.98 -10.94 46.87
N LEU A 592 20.88 -11.85 46.54
CA LEU A 592 20.79 -13.28 46.95
C LEU A 592 20.84 -13.46 48.47
N ALA A 593 21.68 -12.69 49.15
CA ALA A 593 21.74 -12.71 50.63
C ALA A 593 20.40 -12.35 51.28
N ARG A 594 19.56 -11.56 50.57
CA ARG A 594 18.21 -11.14 51.01
C ARG A 594 17.10 -12.00 50.38
N LYS A 595 17.45 -13.04 49.63
CA LYS A 595 16.51 -13.91 48.90
C LYS A 595 15.62 -13.12 47.93
N ILE A 596 16.10 -12.02 47.36
CA ILE A 596 15.40 -11.26 46.35
C ILE A 596 15.61 -11.97 45.01
N PRO A 597 14.52 -12.36 44.28
CA PRO A 597 14.63 -12.90 42.93
C PRO A 597 15.29 -11.90 41.99
N ILE A 598 16.06 -12.40 41.01
CA ILE A 598 16.79 -11.58 40.06
C ILE A 598 16.34 -11.92 38.65
N PHE A 599 16.12 -10.88 37.84
CA PHE A 599 15.85 -10.97 36.40
C PHE A 599 16.86 -10.14 35.63
N GLY A 600 17.59 -10.76 34.74
CA GLY A 600 18.62 -10.10 33.92
C GLY A 600 18.21 -9.93 32.46
N VAL A 601 18.53 -8.79 31.87
CA VAL A 601 18.33 -8.49 30.44
C VAL A 601 19.66 -8.10 29.82
N CYS A 602 20.06 -8.75 28.69
CA CYS A 602 21.30 -8.47 27.96
C CYS A 602 22.53 -8.53 28.88
N LEU A 603 23.19 -7.41 29.19
CA LEU A 603 24.32 -7.33 30.15
C LEU A 603 23.93 -7.92 31.52
N GLY A 604 22.73 -7.60 32.01
CA GLY A 604 22.24 -8.15 33.27
C GLY A 604 22.00 -9.65 33.26
N LEU A 605 21.79 -10.28 32.11
CA LEU A 605 21.70 -11.74 31.95
C LEU A 605 23.08 -12.40 31.89
N GLN A 606 24.09 -11.66 31.41
CA GLN A 606 25.48 -12.13 31.33
C GLN A 606 26.23 -12.03 32.66
N ALA A 607 25.66 -11.29 33.62
CA ALA A 607 26.24 -11.09 34.95
C ALA A 607 26.03 -12.31 35.85
#